data_b77f1c018692e4ade30ba0da8adca01c
#
_entry.id   b77f1c018692e4ade30ba0da8adca01c
#
_cell.length_a   1.000
_cell.length_b   1.000
_cell.length_c   1.000
_cell.angle_alpha   90.00
_cell.angle_beta   90.00
_cell.angle_gamma   90.00
#
_symmetry.space_group_name_H-M   'P 1'
#
loop_
_entity.id
_entity.type
_entity.pdbx_description
1 polymer ?
#
loop_
_entity_poly.entity_id
_entity_poly.type
_entity_poly.pdbx_seq_one_letter_code
_entity_poly.pdbx_strand_id
1 'polypeptide(L)' 'MKPGAQPADKPAYFEDPAMQALYQMVLILGEELAATREQLHALIALC' A
#
# COMPACT_ATOMS: atom_id res chain seq x y z
N MET A 1 9.64 18.66 22.54
CA MET A 1 9.43 18.29 22.03
C MET A 1 9.28 17.87 21.88
N LYS A 2 9.37 17.70 21.67
CA LYS A 2 9.18 17.16 21.12
C LYS A 2 8.85 16.83 20.59
N PRO A 3 8.90 16.86 20.29
CA PRO A 3 8.49 16.43 19.57
C PRO A 3 8.19 15.80 19.23
N GLY A 4 8.08 15.64 19.06
CA GLY A 4 7.79 14.91 18.49
C GLY A 4 7.71 14.19 18.50
N ALA A 5 7.79 13.92 18.62
CA ALA A 5 7.74 13.24 18.39
C ALA A 5 7.45 12.55 18.32
N GLN A 6 7.36 12.23 18.28
CA GLN A 6 7.18 11.52 17.99
C GLN A 6 6.77 11.11 17.42
N PRO A 7 6.60 11.31 17.59
CA PRO A 7 5.86 10.86 16.79
C PRO A 7 6.05 10.31 15.85
N ALA A 8 6.57 10.71 15.68
CA ALA A 8 7.02 10.12 14.54
C ALA A 8 6.76 8.70 14.46
N ASP A 9 6.75 8.16 15.44
CA ASP A 9 6.63 6.79 15.42
C ASP A 9 5.33 6.40 14.80
N LYS A 10 4.27 6.96 15.21
CA LYS A 10 3.02 6.49 14.72
C LYS A 10 2.30 7.57 13.99
N PRO A 11 2.20 7.46 12.70
CA PRO A 11 1.49 8.49 11.94
C PRO A 11 0.06 8.61 12.40
N ALA A 12 -0.42 9.83 12.46
CA ALA A 12 -1.76 10.07 12.95
C ALA A 12 -2.81 9.45 12.01
N TYR A 13 -2.51 9.36 10.71
CA TYR A 13 -3.50 8.85 9.79
C TYR A 13 -3.81 7.37 10.04
N PHE A 14 -2.94 6.65 10.72
CA PHE A 14 -3.25 5.27 11.06
C PHE A 14 -4.32 5.17 12.12
N GLU A 15 -4.60 6.25 12.82
CA GLU A 15 -5.67 6.26 13.82
C GLU A 15 -6.98 6.67 13.21
N ASP A 16 -7.00 7.11 11.97
CA ASP A 16 -8.20 7.51 11.27
C ASP A 16 -8.72 6.31 10.48
N PRO A 17 -9.91 5.80 10.79
CA PRO A 17 -10.42 4.61 10.09
C PRO A 17 -10.51 4.81 8.59
N ALA A 18 -10.85 6.01 8.15
CA ALA A 18 -10.97 6.25 6.72
C ALA A 18 -9.61 6.16 6.05
N MET A 19 -8.60 6.74 6.68
CA MET A 19 -7.27 6.70 6.10
C MET A 19 -6.70 5.30 6.12
N GLN A 20 -7.00 4.54 7.17
CA GLN A 20 -6.53 3.18 7.23
C GLN A 20 -7.19 2.34 6.13
N ALA A 21 -8.47 2.53 5.92
CA ALA A 21 -9.16 1.80 4.86
C ALA A 21 -8.58 2.16 3.50
N LEU A 22 -8.30 3.44 3.29
CA LEU A 22 -7.72 3.88 2.04
C LEU A 22 -6.35 3.24 1.83
N TYR A 23 -5.55 3.19 2.88
CA TYR A 23 -4.23 2.58 2.79
C TYR A 23 -4.34 1.11 2.40
N GLN A 24 -5.28 0.40 3.01
CA GLN A 24 -5.47 -1.01 2.69
C GLN A 24 -5.93 -1.20 1.26
N MET A 25 -6.80 -0.32 0.79
CA MET A 25 -7.25 -0.42 -0.59
C MET A 25 -6.10 -0.21 -1.56
N VAL A 26 -5.22 0.74 -1.26
CA VAL A 26 -4.07 0.97 -2.12
C VAL A 26 -3.16 -0.26 -2.14
N LEU A 27 -2.96 -0.88 -0.98
CA LEU A 27 -2.13 -2.08 -0.93
C LEU A 27 -2.74 -3.21 -1.76
N ILE A 28 -4.04 -3.42 -1.62
CA ILE A 28 -4.71 -4.48 -2.35
C ILE A 28 -4.63 -4.23 -3.85
N LEU A 29 -4.89 -3.00 -4.26
CA LEU A 29 -4.81 -2.66 -5.67
C LEU A 29 -3.40 -2.86 -6.20
N GLY A 30 -2.40 -2.48 -5.41
CA GLY A 30 -1.02 -2.68 -5.83
C GLY A 30 -0.67 -4.14 -5.99
N GLU A 31 -1.16 -4.97 -5.10
CA GLU A 31 -0.89 -6.40 -5.19
C GLU A 31 -1.55 -7.00 -6.43
N GLU A 32 -2.78 -6.59 -6.71
CA GLU A 32 -3.46 -7.11 -7.89
C GLU A 32 -2.80 -6.62 -9.16
N LEU A 33 -2.34 -5.39 -9.16
CA LEU A 33 -1.63 -4.87 -10.31
C LEU A 33 -0.34 -5.66 -10.54
N ALA A 34 0.39 -5.94 -9.48
CA ALA A 34 1.62 -6.70 -9.61
C ALA A 34 1.34 -8.11 -10.14
N ALA A 35 0.31 -8.76 -9.63
CA ALA A 35 -0.05 -10.09 -10.10
C ALA A 35 -0.45 -10.07 -11.57
N THR A 36 -1.20 -9.05 -11.97
CA THR A 36 -1.62 -8.93 -13.36
C THR A 36 -0.41 -8.74 -14.27
N ARG A 37 0.54 -7.92 -13.83
CA ARG A 37 1.74 -7.71 -14.63
C ARG A 37 2.54 -8.99 -14.78
N GLU A 38 2.64 -9.77 -13.73
CA GLU A 38 3.35 -11.03 -13.83
C GLU A 38 2.69 -11.97 -14.81
N GLN A 39 1.35 -12.03 -14.77
CA GLN A 39 0.63 -12.88 -15.70
C GLN A 39 0.83 -12.41 -17.14
N LEU A 40 0.81 -11.11 -17.33
CA LEU A 40 1.04 -10.58 -18.67
C LEU A 40 2.43 -10.92 -19.17
N HIS A 41 3.42 -10.75 -18.32
CA HIS A 41 4.78 -11.07 -18.70
C HIS A 41 4.95 -12.54 -19.00
N ALA A 42 4.27 -13.39 -18.24
CA ALA A 42 4.35 -14.82 -18.49
C ALA A 42 3.76 -15.17 -19.84
N LEU A 43 2.64 -14.54 -20.20
CA LEU A 43 2.05 -14.79 -21.51
C LEU A 43 2.96 -14.33 -22.62
N ILE A 44 3.57 -13.17 -22.45
CA ILE A 44 4.49 -12.66 -23.45
C ILE A 44 5.69 -13.58 -23.59
N ALA A 45 6.18 -14.08 -22.46
CA ALA A 45 7.35 -14.95 -22.49
C ALA A 45 7.05 -16.28 -23.19
N LEU A 46 5.80 -16.73 -23.12
CA LEU A 46 5.42 -17.96 -23.79
C LEU A 46 5.35 -17.80 -25.31
N CYS A 47 5.12 -16.59 -25.74
CA CYS A 47 5.11 -16.34 -27.17
C CYS A 47 6.52 -16.13 -27.66
#